data_866b4fa1786e86033adb6e4b0054b339
#
_entry.id   866b4fa1786e86033adb6e4b0054b339
#
_cell.length_a   1.000
_cell.length_b   1.000
_cell.length_c   1.000
_cell.angle_alpha   90.00
_cell.angle_beta   90.00
_cell.angle_gamma   90.00
#
_symmetry.space_group_name_H-M   'P 1'
#
loop_
_entity.id
_entity.type
_entity.pdbx_description
1 polymer ?
#
loop_
_entity_poly.entity_id
_entity_poly.type
_entity_poly.pdbx_seq_one_letter_code
_entity_poly.pdbx_strand_id
1 'polypeptide(L)'
;MSNTDYSTLRDSRKRQYLNVAGADKPLKSPVSHAVLESARRYRISRIRKKLVEHNCDAIILYDPVNIRYAFDAPNMQVWTMHNPLRYGIVFAQGPAVMFEFASCEHLCEGIETIDEVRTATGWMYMTTGDQVANR
;
A
#
# COMPACT_ATOMS: atom_id res chain seq x y z
N MET A 1 -12.41 16.87 29.90
CA MET A 1 -12.50 15.91 28.80
C MET A 1 -11.30 14.98 28.92
N SER A 2 -11.51 13.71 29.31
CA SER A 2 -10.44 12.76 29.56
C SER A 2 -9.79 12.37 28.24
N ASN A 3 -8.49 12.56 28.18
CA ASN A 3 -7.67 12.10 27.07
C ASN A 3 -7.64 10.56 27.12
N THR A 4 -8.51 9.91 26.37
CA THR A 4 -8.54 8.44 26.31
C THR A 4 -7.30 8.00 25.55
N ASP A 5 -6.39 7.33 26.24
CA ASP A 5 -5.19 6.77 25.64
C ASP A 5 -5.56 5.62 24.71
N TYR A 6 -5.60 5.90 23.41
CA TYR A 6 -5.92 4.94 22.37
C TYR A 6 -4.85 3.85 22.17
N SER A 7 -3.66 4.01 22.75
CA SER A 7 -2.59 3.01 22.66
C SER A 7 -2.96 1.74 23.41
N THR A 8 -3.56 1.89 24.60
CA THR A 8 -4.03 0.77 25.44
C THR A 8 -5.21 0.03 24.81
N LEU A 9 -6.10 0.75 24.10
CA LEU A 9 -7.22 0.15 23.37
C LEU A 9 -6.74 -0.65 22.17
N ARG A 10 -5.70 -0.19 21.48
CA ARG A 10 -5.08 -0.89 20.35
C ARG A 10 -4.45 -2.22 20.80
N ASP A 11 -3.79 -2.23 21.94
CA ASP A 11 -3.19 -3.44 22.52
C ASP A 11 -4.21 -4.42 23.09
N SER A 12 -5.29 -3.92 23.70
CA SER A 12 -6.37 -4.78 24.20
C SER A 12 -7.14 -5.45 23.05
N ARG A 13 -7.40 -4.74 21.96
CA ARG A 13 -8.02 -5.32 20.75
C ARG A 13 -7.11 -6.35 20.09
N LYS A 14 -5.81 -6.10 19.97
CA LYS A 14 -4.85 -7.10 19.48
C LYS A 14 -4.91 -8.38 20.31
N ARG A 15 -4.97 -8.29 21.64
CA ARG A 15 -5.08 -9.46 22.53
C ARG A 15 -6.41 -10.20 22.36
N GLN A 16 -7.50 -9.49 22.11
CA GLN A 16 -8.82 -10.08 21.97
C GLN A 16 -8.98 -10.88 20.67
N TYR A 17 -8.35 -10.45 19.58
CA TYR A 17 -8.33 -11.19 18.31
C TYR A 17 -7.25 -12.30 18.26
N LEU A 18 -6.25 -12.24 19.14
CA LEU A 18 -5.17 -13.23 19.21
C LEU A 18 -5.47 -14.37 20.22
N ASN A 19 -6.59 -14.32 20.91
CA ASN A 19 -7.02 -15.35 21.87
C ASN A 19 -7.64 -16.60 21.19
N VAL A 20 -7.24 -16.87 19.96
CA VAL A 20 -7.42 -18.17 19.32
C VAL A 20 -6.36 -19.09 19.91
N ALA A 21 -6.77 -20.25 20.39
CA ALA A 21 -5.88 -21.23 21.00
C ALA A 21 -4.63 -21.48 20.14
N GLY A 22 -3.45 -21.14 20.66
CA GLY A 22 -2.17 -21.22 19.95
C GLY A 22 -1.63 -19.91 19.39
N ALA A 23 -2.31 -18.76 19.61
CA ALA A 23 -1.88 -17.46 19.12
C ALA A 23 -0.80 -16.77 19.97
N ASP A 24 -0.27 -17.45 20.99
CA ASP A 24 0.81 -16.93 21.85
C ASP A 24 2.15 -16.80 21.11
N LYS A 25 2.22 -17.35 19.91
CA LYS A 25 3.38 -17.19 19.05
C LYS A 25 3.08 -16.19 17.95
N PRO A 26 3.85 -15.10 17.82
CA PRO A 26 3.71 -14.22 16.68
C PRO A 26 3.82 -15.05 15.40
N LEU A 27 2.87 -14.88 14.48
CA LEU A 27 2.94 -15.47 13.15
C LEU A 27 4.26 -15.00 12.51
N LYS A 28 5.28 -15.85 12.56
CA LYS A 28 6.53 -15.56 11.86
C LYS A 28 6.25 -15.73 10.38
N SER A 29 6.57 -14.70 9.61
CA SER A 29 6.65 -14.87 8.16
C SER A 29 7.60 -16.05 7.88
N PRO A 30 7.20 -17.02 7.06
CA PRO A 30 8.09 -18.11 6.66
C PRO A 30 9.28 -17.60 5.84
N VAL A 31 9.22 -16.36 5.37
CA VAL A 31 10.23 -15.73 4.52
C VAL A 31 10.97 -14.66 5.35
N SER A 32 12.31 -14.70 5.31
CA SER A 32 13.12 -13.71 6.01
C SER A 32 12.96 -12.31 5.38
N HIS A 33 13.15 -11.27 6.20
CA HIS A 33 13.07 -9.87 5.74
C HIS A 33 14.03 -9.60 4.56
N ALA A 34 15.25 -10.12 4.61
CA ALA A 34 16.22 -9.94 3.55
C ALA A 34 15.77 -10.53 2.21
N VAL A 35 15.07 -11.66 2.23
CA VAL A 35 14.52 -12.27 1.01
C VAL A 35 13.36 -11.45 0.47
N LEU A 36 12.49 -10.91 1.34
CA LEU A 36 11.40 -10.02 0.93
C LEU A 36 11.93 -8.73 0.30
N GLU A 37 12.91 -8.10 0.94
CA GLU A 37 13.57 -6.90 0.43
C GLU A 37 14.23 -7.14 -0.94
N SER A 38 14.95 -8.23 -1.09
CA SER A 38 15.56 -8.63 -2.38
C SER A 38 14.49 -8.82 -3.47
N ALA A 39 13.37 -9.47 -3.13
CA ALA A 39 12.27 -9.68 -4.06
C ALA A 39 11.60 -8.35 -4.48
N ARG A 40 11.40 -7.43 -3.54
CA ARG A 40 10.83 -6.09 -3.81
C ARG A 40 11.71 -5.29 -4.76
N ARG A 41 13.01 -5.21 -4.46
CA ARG A 41 14.01 -4.54 -5.31
C ARG A 41 14.05 -5.14 -6.72
N TYR A 42 14.04 -6.46 -6.83
CA TYR A 42 13.99 -7.15 -8.11
C TYR A 42 12.73 -6.79 -8.91
N ARG A 43 11.56 -6.79 -8.29
CA ARG A 43 10.28 -6.49 -8.97
C ARG A 43 10.24 -5.06 -9.49
N ILE A 44 10.60 -4.08 -8.66
CA ILE A 44 10.66 -2.66 -9.06
C ILE A 44 11.67 -2.45 -10.18
N SER A 45 12.86 -3.02 -10.09
CA SER A 45 13.87 -2.90 -11.14
C SER A 45 13.41 -3.49 -12.46
N ARG A 46 12.71 -4.62 -12.41
CA ARG A 46 12.11 -5.26 -13.60
C ARG A 46 11.04 -4.39 -14.24
N ILE A 47 10.17 -3.75 -13.45
CA ILE A 47 9.16 -2.81 -13.97
C ILE A 47 9.86 -1.65 -14.66
N ARG A 48 10.82 -0.98 -14.01
CA ARG A 48 11.57 0.13 -14.56
C ARG A 48 12.29 -0.23 -15.86
N LYS A 49 12.92 -1.40 -15.90
CA LYS A 49 13.53 -1.92 -17.12
C LYS A 49 12.52 -2.04 -18.26
N LYS A 50 11.33 -2.59 -17.99
CA LYS A 50 10.27 -2.72 -18.99
C LYS A 50 9.72 -1.37 -19.45
N LEU A 51 9.58 -0.39 -18.57
CA LEU A 51 9.18 0.95 -18.95
C LEU A 51 10.17 1.57 -19.95
N VAL A 52 11.46 1.47 -19.67
CA VAL A 52 12.50 1.95 -20.59
C VAL A 52 12.48 1.21 -21.94
N GLU A 53 12.35 -0.13 -21.92
CA GLU A 53 12.27 -0.94 -23.13
C GLU A 53 11.08 -0.55 -24.03
N HIS A 54 9.97 -0.11 -23.42
CA HIS A 54 8.76 0.31 -24.12
C HIS A 54 8.64 1.82 -24.33
N ASN A 55 9.69 2.58 -24.01
CA ASN A 55 9.71 4.04 -24.11
C ASN A 55 8.55 4.71 -23.34
N CYS A 56 8.28 4.21 -22.14
CA CYS A 56 7.27 4.73 -21.22
C CYS A 56 7.98 5.41 -20.04
N ASP A 57 7.55 6.63 -19.69
CA ASP A 57 8.14 7.37 -18.57
C ASP A 57 7.64 6.86 -17.20
N ALA A 58 6.42 6.36 -17.15
CA ALA A 58 5.82 5.84 -15.93
C ALA A 58 4.69 4.85 -16.23
N ILE A 59 4.25 4.12 -15.19
CA ILE A 59 3.06 3.29 -15.20
C ILE A 59 2.20 3.59 -13.98
N ILE A 60 0.89 3.68 -14.19
CA ILE A 60 -0.11 3.74 -13.11
C ILE A 60 -0.67 2.35 -12.91
N LEU A 61 -0.67 1.89 -11.67
CA LEU A 61 -1.16 0.58 -11.26
C LEU A 61 -2.34 0.79 -10.30
N TYR A 62 -3.51 0.29 -10.62
CA TYR A 62 -4.70 0.32 -9.76
C TYR A 62 -5.37 -1.05 -9.60
N ASP A 63 -4.84 -2.07 -10.24
CA ASP A 63 -5.19 -3.45 -9.97
C ASP A 63 -4.48 -3.94 -8.70
N PRO A 64 -5.19 -4.57 -7.73
CA PRO A 64 -4.61 -5.01 -6.47
C PRO A 64 -3.44 -5.99 -6.62
N VAL A 65 -3.50 -6.88 -7.62
CA VAL A 65 -2.44 -7.86 -7.87
C VAL A 65 -1.19 -7.17 -8.41
N ASN A 66 -1.37 -6.21 -9.32
CA ASN A 66 -0.26 -5.43 -9.85
C ASN A 66 0.37 -4.51 -8.79
N ILE A 67 -0.44 -3.89 -7.93
CA ILE A 67 0.04 -3.13 -6.77
C ILE A 67 0.83 -4.07 -5.84
N ARG A 68 0.28 -5.24 -5.51
CA ARG A 68 0.97 -6.22 -4.68
C ARG A 68 2.29 -6.69 -5.31
N TYR A 69 2.33 -6.88 -6.61
CA TYR A 69 3.56 -7.24 -7.31
C TYR A 69 4.61 -6.13 -7.23
N ALA A 70 4.23 -4.89 -7.56
CA ALA A 70 5.14 -3.76 -7.65
C ALA A 70 5.65 -3.28 -6.29
N PHE A 71 4.73 -3.11 -5.34
CA PHE A 71 4.99 -2.44 -4.07
C PHE A 71 5.07 -3.39 -2.87
N ASP A 72 4.63 -4.64 -3.02
CA ASP A 72 4.45 -5.59 -1.92
C ASP A 72 3.49 -5.09 -0.81
N ALA A 73 2.77 -4.00 -1.07
CA ALA A 73 1.80 -3.43 -0.15
C ALA A 73 0.56 -4.34 -0.07
N PRO A 74 0.14 -4.76 1.15
CA PRO A 74 -1.06 -5.57 1.32
C PRO A 74 -2.29 -4.77 0.88
N ASN A 75 -3.30 -5.47 0.38
CA ASN A 75 -4.59 -4.88 0.09
C ASN A 75 -5.54 -5.07 1.27
N MET A 76 -6.52 -4.19 1.40
CA MET A 76 -7.64 -4.43 2.31
C MET A 76 -8.43 -5.65 1.83
N GLN A 77 -8.76 -6.56 2.74
CA GLN A 77 -9.40 -7.85 2.41
C GLN A 77 -10.72 -7.73 1.64
N VAL A 78 -11.41 -6.61 1.78
CA VAL A 78 -12.74 -6.38 1.18
C VAL A 78 -12.66 -6.02 -0.31
N TRP A 79 -11.51 -5.57 -0.80
CA TRP A 79 -11.35 -5.03 -2.15
C TRP A 79 -10.44 -5.92 -2.98
N THR A 80 -11.05 -6.85 -3.70
CA THR A 80 -10.35 -7.73 -4.65
C THR A 80 -10.39 -7.21 -6.09
N MET A 81 -11.12 -6.13 -6.34
CA MET A 81 -11.30 -5.51 -7.66
C MET A 81 -10.55 -4.17 -7.75
N HIS A 82 -10.49 -3.62 -8.96
CA HIS A 82 -9.96 -2.28 -9.20
C HIS A 82 -10.62 -1.26 -8.28
N ASN A 83 -9.81 -0.46 -7.64
CA ASN A 83 -10.28 0.53 -6.70
C ASN A 83 -9.78 1.92 -7.12
N PRO A 84 -10.68 2.84 -7.47
CA PRO A 84 -10.31 4.18 -7.91
C PRO A 84 -9.72 5.06 -6.80
N LEU A 85 -9.72 4.58 -5.57
CA LEU A 85 -9.18 5.27 -4.40
C LEU A 85 -7.85 4.69 -3.92
N ARG A 86 -7.29 3.72 -4.64
CA ARG A 86 -6.00 3.12 -4.33
C ARG A 86 -5.24 2.82 -5.62
N TYR A 87 -4.11 3.43 -5.80
CA TYR A 87 -3.28 3.26 -6.98
C TYR A 87 -1.83 3.61 -6.68
N GLY A 88 -0.92 3.10 -7.51
CA GLY A 88 0.49 3.41 -7.40
C GLY A 88 1.07 3.88 -8.73
N ILE A 89 2.09 4.72 -8.68
CA ILE A 89 2.83 5.19 -9.84
C ILE A 89 4.29 4.77 -9.70
N VAL A 90 4.80 4.08 -10.72
CA VAL A 90 6.22 3.75 -10.82
C VAL A 90 6.79 4.48 -12.00
N PHE A 91 7.76 5.36 -11.76
CA PHE A 91 8.51 6.05 -12.82
C PHE A 91 9.67 5.19 -13.30
N ALA A 92 9.96 5.24 -14.60
CA ALA A 92 11.12 4.58 -15.20
C ALA A 92 12.42 5.08 -14.58
N GLN A 93 12.52 6.40 -14.40
CA GLN A 93 13.61 7.09 -13.73
C GLN A 93 13.00 8.09 -12.74
N GLY A 94 12.87 7.69 -11.48
CA GLY A 94 12.24 8.53 -10.47
C GLY A 94 11.62 7.72 -9.34
N PRO A 95 10.76 8.36 -8.55
CA PRO A 95 10.16 7.73 -7.38
C PRO A 95 9.14 6.64 -7.74
N ALA A 96 8.88 5.78 -6.78
CA ALA A 96 7.72 4.91 -6.73
C ALA A 96 6.78 5.46 -5.66
N VAL A 97 5.59 5.92 -6.08
CA VAL A 97 4.64 6.62 -5.22
C VAL A 97 3.39 5.80 -5.05
N MET A 98 2.97 5.60 -3.81
CA MET A 98 1.73 4.92 -3.50
C MET A 98 0.68 5.93 -3.05
N PHE A 99 -0.50 5.88 -3.66
CA PHE A 99 -1.68 6.62 -3.25
C PHE A 99 -2.62 5.66 -2.54
N GLU A 100 -2.80 5.90 -1.25
CA GLU A 100 -3.54 5.02 -0.36
C GLU A 100 -4.82 5.68 0.15
N PHE A 101 -5.77 4.91 0.59
CA PHE A 101 -6.94 5.45 1.29
C PHE A 101 -6.52 6.30 2.49
N ALA A 102 -7.25 7.34 2.76
CA ALA A 102 -7.12 8.11 3.99
C ALA A 102 -7.19 7.17 5.20
N SER A 103 -6.22 7.29 6.10
CA SER A 103 -6.04 6.45 7.30
C SER A 103 -5.60 4.99 7.03
N CYS A 104 -5.23 4.65 5.80
CA CYS A 104 -4.68 3.34 5.44
C CYS A 104 -3.20 3.40 5.04
N GLU A 105 -2.55 4.53 5.19
CA GLU A 105 -1.15 4.75 4.84
C GLU A 105 -0.21 3.77 5.55
N HIS A 106 -0.62 3.28 6.73
CA HIS A 106 0.10 2.25 7.50
C HIS A 106 0.30 0.93 6.75
N LEU A 107 -0.48 0.66 5.70
CA LEU A 107 -0.31 -0.53 4.85
C LEU A 107 1.00 -0.49 4.04
N CYS A 108 1.59 0.69 3.90
CA CYS A 108 2.84 0.91 3.20
C CYS A 108 4.05 1.03 4.12
N GLU A 109 3.86 0.98 5.45
CA GLU A 109 4.93 1.13 6.42
C GLU A 109 5.99 0.01 6.29
N GLY A 110 7.26 0.41 6.34
CA GLY A 110 8.40 -0.51 6.29
C GLY A 110 8.64 -1.16 4.92
N ILE A 111 8.05 -0.63 3.86
CA ILE A 111 8.32 -1.06 2.49
C ILE A 111 9.34 -0.12 1.86
N GLU A 112 10.58 -0.55 1.82
CA GLU A 112 11.75 0.26 1.42
C GLU A 112 11.76 0.65 -0.07
N THR A 113 10.90 0.06 -0.89
CA THR A 113 10.78 0.36 -2.33
C THR A 113 9.70 1.36 -2.66
N ILE A 114 8.98 1.86 -1.67
CA ILE A 114 8.03 2.97 -1.78
C ILE A 114 8.74 4.24 -1.33
N ASP A 115 8.94 5.17 -2.25
CA ASP A 115 9.63 6.43 -1.96
C ASP A 115 8.70 7.44 -1.28
N GLU A 116 7.39 7.39 -1.60
CA GLU A 116 6.41 8.33 -1.05
C GLU A 116 5.02 7.67 -0.95
N VAL A 117 4.30 7.98 0.13
CA VAL A 117 2.89 7.62 0.32
C VAL A 117 2.05 8.89 0.39
N ARG A 118 1.00 8.95 -0.39
CA ARG A 118 0.04 10.06 -0.43
C ARG A 118 -1.37 9.56 -0.21
N THR A 119 -2.23 10.41 0.33
CA THR A 119 -3.66 10.12 0.35
C THR A 119 -4.23 10.17 -1.06
N ALA A 120 -4.95 9.13 -1.44
CA ALA A 120 -5.55 9.03 -2.77
C ALA A 120 -6.73 9.99 -2.94
N THR A 121 -6.79 10.62 -4.11
CA THR A 121 -8.00 11.30 -4.59
C THR A 121 -8.76 10.36 -5.52
N GLY A 122 -10.06 10.22 -5.30
CA GLY A 122 -10.87 9.32 -6.10
C GLY A 122 -10.98 9.75 -7.56
N TRP A 123 -11.01 8.76 -8.45
CA TRP A 123 -11.13 8.96 -9.89
C TRP A 123 -12.59 8.95 -10.37
N MET A 124 -13.53 8.68 -9.47
CA MET A 124 -14.96 8.67 -9.80
C MET A 124 -15.51 10.09 -9.76
N TYR A 125 -16.40 10.39 -10.69
CA TYR A 125 -17.07 11.71 -10.75
C TYR A 125 -17.80 12.09 -9.45
N MET A 126 -18.28 11.10 -8.68
CA MET A 126 -18.95 11.32 -7.39
C MET A 126 -18.00 11.67 -6.24
N THR A 127 -16.71 11.52 -6.41
CA THR A 127 -15.71 11.80 -5.37
C THR A 127 -15.05 13.17 -5.53
N THR A 128 -15.34 13.87 -6.60
CA THR A 128 -14.74 15.19 -6.89
C THR A 128 -15.50 16.35 -6.21
N GLY A 129 -16.74 16.15 -5.75
CA GLY A 129 -17.52 17.14 -5.02
C GLY A 129 -17.47 18.54 -5.66
N ASP A 130 -17.47 19.56 -4.84
CA ASP A 130 -17.41 20.97 -5.26
C ASP A 130 -16.06 21.40 -5.88
N GLN A 131 -15.05 20.53 -5.86
CA GLN A 131 -13.74 20.83 -6.45
C GLN A 131 -13.75 20.83 -7.98
N VAL A 132 -14.80 20.32 -8.61
CA VAL A 132 -14.97 20.36 -10.08
C VAL A 132 -15.10 21.79 -10.58
N ALA A 133 -15.64 22.69 -9.78
CA ALA A 133 -15.84 24.09 -10.15
C ALA A 133 -14.55 24.94 -10.16
N ASN A 134 -13.44 24.44 -9.62
CA ASN A 134 -12.18 25.18 -9.44
C ASN A 134 -11.04 24.67 -10.35
N ARG A 135 -11.36 23.98 -11.43
CA ARG A 135 -10.37 23.55 -12.43
C ARG A 135 -10.48 24.31 -13.72
#